data_320356ceff49fa641a7f80940c53a6cd
#
_entry.id   320356ceff49fa641a7f80940c53a6cd
#
_cell.length_a   1.000
_cell.length_b   1.000
_cell.length_c   1.000
_cell.angle_alpha   90.00
_cell.angle_beta   90.00
_cell.angle_gamma   90.00
#
_symmetry.space_group_name_H-M   'P 1'
#
loop_
_entity.id
_entity.type
_entity.pdbx_description
1 polymer ?
#
loop_
_entity_poly.entity_id
_entity_poly.type
_entity_poly.pdbx_seq_one_letter_code
_entity_poly.pdbx_strand_id
1 'polypeptide(L)'
;MADLDGPYDVPSGDGDDAAAADTTDQEAATTDADLVLPPLPPPLKTRNLEFCCGATTILTCVVIAAGVAAAVIFAPSSNLSPTAKIACAVLVGFECLVAVISLLVIGFGDPGVVKRTPSTINPIPKDVAERLRAGEGLEGLQNFVDESRGVYCVKCCVWRPRHAVHCTTCRRCCRDHDHHCGFYGRCIAKKNITCFFAVGPAGWAAIVTCIVFAALALAPPIR
;
A
#
# COMPACT_ATOMS: atom_id res chain seq x y z
N MET A 1 15.77 -12.26 -6.19
CA MET A 1 15.06 -12.87 -7.31
C MET A 1 14.15 -11.79 -7.86
N ALA A 2 14.52 -11.23 -9.00
CA ALA A 2 13.89 -10.05 -9.58
C ALA A 2 12.46 -10.36 -10.08
N ASP A 3 11.52 -9.47 -9.72
CA ASP A 3 10.16 -9.48 -10.23
C ASP A 3 10.18 -9.21 -11.74
N LEU A 4 9.70 -10.16 -12.53
CA LEU A 4 9.58 -10.05 -13.98
C LEU A 4 8.33 -9.28 -14.45
N ASP A 5 7.71 -8.48 -13.58
CA ASP A 5 6.67 -7.51 -13.94
C ASP A 5 7.28 -6.08 -14.01
N GLY A 6 8.36 -5.93 -14.79
CA GLY A 6 8.96 -4.63 -15.09
C GLY A 6 7.98 -3.71 -15.82
N PRO A 7 8.18 -2.37 -15.77
CA PRO A 7 7.37 -1.45 -16.55
C PRO A 7 7.53 -1.77 -18.03
N TYR A 8 6.41 -1.98 -18.72
CA TYR A 8 6.39 -2.14 -20.17
C TYR A 8 6.86 -0.83 -20.80
N ASP A 9 8.04 -0.84 -21.41
CA ASP A 9 8.48 0.20 -22.35
C ASP A 9 7.51 0.23 -23.53
N VAL A 10 6.82 1.35 -23.69
CA VAL A 10 5.98 1.61 -24.86
C VAL A 10 6.87 2.15 -25.95
N PRO A 11 7.02 1.49 -27.10
CA PRO A 11 7.64 2.12 -28.27
C PRO A 11 6.73 3.24 -28.77
N SER A 12 7.25 4.45 -28.82
CA SER A 12 6.68 5.57 -29.56
C SER A 12 6.83 5.26 -31.06
N GLY A 13 5.74 4.93 -31.70
CA GLY A 13 5.68 4.75 -33.14
C GLY A 13 4.60 5.67 -33.71
N ASP A 14 5.05 6.80 -34.28
CA ASP A 14 4.28 7.57 -35.25
C ASP A 14 4.23 6.76 -36.54
N GLY A 15 3.05 6.63 -37.12
CA GLY A 15 2.90 5.96 -38.41
C GLY A 15 1.44 5.76 -38.78
N ASP A 16 0.91 6.76 -39.50
CA ASP A 16 -0.34 6.66 -40.25
C ASP A 16 -0.30 5.46 -41.20
N ASP A 17 -1.35 4.65 -41.20
CA ASP A 17 -1.91 4.09 -42.42
C ASP A 17 -3.26 3.41 -42.13
N ALA A 18 -4.24 3.91 -42.84
CA ALA A 18 -5.62 3.42 -42.91
C ALA A 18 -5.69 2.12 -43.72
N ALA A 19 -6.35 1.09 -43.17
CA ALA A 19 -7.01 0.08 -43.97
C ALA A 19 -8.19 -0.51 -43.22
N ALA A 20 -9.36 -0.21 -43.70
CA ALA A 20 -10.62 -0.82 -43.30
C ALA A 20 -10.61 -2.32 -43.63
N ALA A 21 -10.96 -3.14 -42.64
CA ALA A 21 -11.45 -4.49 -42.83
C ALA A 21 -12.67 -4.69 -41.95
N ASP A 22 -13.81 -4.53 -42.59
CA ASP A 22 -15.11 -5.04 -42.15
C ASP A 22 -15.03 -6.56 -42.03
N THR A 23 -15.23 -7.08 -40.81
CA THR A 23 -15.72 -8.45 -40.61
C THR A 23 -16.66 -8.44 -39.40
N THR A 24 -17.93 -8.35 -39.75
CA THR A 24 -19.07 -8.82 -38.97
C THR A 24 -18.86 -10.26 -38.52
N ASP A 25 -18.43 -10.43 -37.28
CA ASP A 25 -18.65 -11.65 -36.51
C ASP A 25 -19.32 -11.28 -35.18
N GLN A 26 -20.63 -11.01 -35.31
CA GLN A 26 -21.58 -11.11 -34.21
C GLN A 26 -21.80 -12.59 -33.89
N GLU A 27 -20.79 -13.25 -33.32
CA GLU A 27 -20.97 -14.55 -32.72
C GLU A 27 -21.54 -14.36 -31.33
N ALA A 28 -22.66 -15.00 -31.07
CA ALA A 28 -23.51 -14.96 -29.90
C ALA A 28 -22.73 -14.74 -28.60
N ALA A 29 -22.91 -13.59 -28.00
CA ALA A 29 -22.51 -13.29 -26.63
C ALA A 29 -23.32 -14.19 -25.68
N THR A 30 -22.86 -15.41 -25.46
CA THR A 30 -23.22 -16.14 -24.27
C THR A 30 -22.79 -15.27 -23.10
N THR A 31 -23.75 -14.81 -22.34
CA THR A 31 -23.55 -13.92 -21.20
C THR A 31 -22.54 -14.54 -20.25
N ASP A 32 -21.39 -13.88 -20.03
CA ASP A 32 -20.35 -14.25 -19.06
C ASP A 32 -20.88 -14.26 -17.60
N ALA A 33 -22.19 -14.08 -17.42
CA ALA A 33 -22.86 -13.99 -16.13
C ALA A 33 -22.80 -15.28 -15.30
N ASP A 34 -22.66 -16.43 -15.95
CA ASP A 34 -22.67 -17.75 -15.27
C ASP A 34 -21.26 -18.31 -15.04
N LEU A 35 -20.22 -17.56 -15.38
CA LEU A 35 -18.85 -18.04 -15.27
C LEU A 35 -18.35 -17.93 -13.82
N VAL A 36 -18.09 -19.07 -13.19
CA VAL A 36 -17.57 -19.13 -11.82
C VAL A 36 -16.07 -18.80 -11.83
N LEU A 37 -15.72 -17.63 -11.34
CA LEU A 37 -14.31 -17.23 -11.22
C LEU A 37 -13.63 -17.97 -10.06
N PRO A 38 -12.36 -18.41 -10.23
CA PRO A 38 -11.61 -19.03 -9.15
C PRO A 38 -11.49 -18.10 -7.94
N PRO A 39 -11.48 -18.63 -6.70
CA PRO A 39 -11.29 -17.82 -5.51
C PRO A 39 -9.95 -17.08 -5.57
N LEU A 40 -9.92 -15.84 -5.07
CA LEU A 40 -8.67 -15.10 -4.99
C LEU A 40 -7.75 -15.75 -3.96
N PRO A 41 -6.49 -16.04 -4.31
CA PRO A 41 -5.56 -16.65 -3.38
C PRO A 41 -5.32 -15.75 -2.16
N PRO A 42 -5.10 -16.29 -0.96
CA PRO A 42 -4.75 -15.50 0.20
C PRO A 42 -3.40 -14.82 0.00
N PRO A 43 -3.15 -13.67 0.64
CA PRO A 43 -1.81 -13.04 0.64
C PRO A 43 -0.76 -14.01 1.16
N LEU A 44 0.51 -13.81 0.80
CA LEU A 44 1.60 -14.60 1.35
C LEU A 44 1.67 -14.44 2.88
N LYS A 45 2.06 -15.51 3.58
CA LYS A 45 2.21 -15.50 5.06
C LYS A 45 3.24 -14.47 5.53
N THR A 46 4.28 -14.23 4.75
CA THR A 46 5.32 -13.22 4.99
C THR A 46 4.73 -11.84 5.22
N ARG A 47 3.69 -11.45 4.49
CA ARG A 47 3.00 -10.17 4.63
C ARG A 47 2.59 -9.84 6.07
N ASN A 48 2.04 -10.81 6.78
CA ASN A 48 1.58 -10.59 8.15
C ASN A 48 2.75 -10.56 9.14
N LEU A 49 3.77 -11.35 8.91
CA LEU A 49 5.00 -11.32 9.71
C LEU A 49 5.73 -9.98 9.56
N GLU A 50 5.89 -9.50 8.33
CA GLU A 50 6.45 -8.18 8.02
C GLU A 50 5.68 -7.07 8.76
N PHE A 51 4.33 -7.09 8.67
CA PHE A 51 3.51 -6.12 9.38
C PHE A 51 3.68 -6.20 10.90
N CYS A 52 3.70 -7.39 11.48
CA CYS A 52 3.91 -7.55 12.92
C CYS A 52 5.26 -6.97 13.36
N CYS A 53 6.34 -7.25 12.61
CA CYS A 53 7.67 -6.72 12.91
C CYS A 53 7.70 -5.19 12.81
N GLY A 54 7.17 -4.61 11.74
CA GLY A 54 7.11 -3.16 11.56
C GLY A 54 6.24 -2.47 12.62
N ALA A 55 5.06 -3.01 12.88
CA ALA A 55 4.14 -2.49 13.90
C ALA A 55 4.77 -2.54 15.30
N THR A 56 5.40 -3.67 15.67
CA THR A 56 6.08 -3.80 16.95
C THR A 56 7.20 -2.76 17.09
N THR A 57 7.99 -2.56 16.04
CA THR A 57 9.06 -1.55 16.04
C THR A 57 8.52 -0.15 16.29
N ILE A 58 7.50 0.27 15.52
CA ILE A 58 6.90 1.61 15.67
C ILE A 58 6.27 1.79 17.06
N LEU A 59 5.49 0.81 17.53
CA LEU A 59 4.87 0.88 18.86
C LEU A 59 5.90 0.91 19.98
N THR A 60 6.99 0.18 19.87
CA THR A 60 8.12 0.24 20.83
C THR A 60 8.73 1.65 20.86
N CYS A 61 8.97 2.26 19.69
CA CYS A 61 9.47 3.63 19.63
C CYS A 61 8.51 4.63 20.27
N VAL A 62 7.20 4.49 20.02
CA VAL A 62 6.16 5.32 20.65
C VAL A 62 6.15 5.18 22.17
N VAL A 63 6.23 3.96 22.69
CA VAL A 63 6.28 3.69 24.15
C VAL A 63 7.55 4.28 24.77
N ILE A 64 8.70 4.13 24.13
CA ILE A 64 9.96 4.71 24.59
C ILE A 64 9.87 6.24 24.61
N ALA A 65 9.40 6.87 23.54
CA ALA A 65 9.27 8.34 23.46
C ALA A 65 8.33 8.87 24.55
N ALA A 66 7.17 8.24 24.73
CA ALA A 66 6.21 8.60 25.77
C ALA A 66 6.80 8.43 27.18
N GLY A 67 7.54 7.33 27.40
CA GLY A 67 8.22 7.06 28.68
C GLY A 67 9.32 8.08 29.01
N VAL A 68 10.13 8.44 28.01
CA VAL A 68 11.15 9.49 28.17
C VAL A 68 10.51 10.84 28.46
N ALA A 69 9.47 11.22 27.72
CA ALA A 69 8.74 12.46 27.98
C ALA A 69 8.15 12.47 29.39
N ALA A 70 7.52 11.39 29.83
CA ALA A 70 7.00 11.28 31.18
C ALA A 70 8.11 11.41 32.23
N ALA A 71 9.25 10.73 32.04
CA ALA A 71 10.39 10.86 32.94
C ALA A 71 10.90 12.30 33.04
N VAL A 72 11.03 12.99 31.90
CA VAL A 72 11.46 14.41 31.84
C VAL A 72 10.46 15.34 32.55
N ILE A 73 9.16 15.11 32.40
CA ILE A 73 8.10 15.95 32.97
C ILE A 73 8.00 15.76 34.48
N PHE A 74 8.05 14.50 34.95
CA PHE A 74 7.77 14.16 36.35
C PHE A 74 9.03 13.99 37.21
N ALA A 75 10.24 14.05 36.63
CA ALA A 75 11.47 13.95 37.40
C ALA A 75 11.54 15.09 38.44
N PRO A 76 11.83 14.80 39.74
CA PRO A 76 12.02 15.82 40.79
C PRO A 76 13.18 16.77 40.48
N SER A 77 14.18 16.29 39.73
CA SER A 77 15.37 17.04 39.34
C SER A 77 15.18 17.82 38.02
N SER A 78 13.99 17.82 37.45
CA SER A 78 13.72 18.51 36.19
C SER A 78 13.67 20.04 36.38
N ASN A 79 14.59 20.74 35.74
CA ASN A 79 14.66 22.21 35.75
C ASN A 79 13.69 22.89 34.79
N LEU A 80 12.80 22.12 34.13
CA LEU A 80 11.83 22.64 33.16
C LEU A 80 10.75 23.47 33.86
N SER A 81 10.43 24.62 33.24
CA SER A 81 9.26 25.42 33.65
C SER A 81 7.96 24.62 33.37
N PRO A 82 6.85 24.96 34.05
CA PRO A 82 5.55 24.34 33.79
C PRO A 82 5.14 24.45 32.32
N THR A 83 5.38 25.56 31.66
CA THR A 83 5.10 25.76 30.23
C THR A 83 5.93 24.85 29.35
N ALA A 84 7.22 24.65 29.65
CA ALA A 84 8.08 23.75 28.90
C ALA A 84 7.63 22.28 29.06
N LYS A 85 7.18 21.89 30.25
CA LYS A 85 6.61 20.53 30.49
C LYS A 85 5.34 20.29 29.65
N ILE A 86 4.45 21.28 29.59
CA ILE A 86 3.25 21.22 28.75
C ILE A 86 3.64 21.14 27.28
N ALA A 87 4.59 21.97 26.82
CA ALA A 87 5.06 21.92 25.44
C ALA A 87 5.65 20.54 25.07
N CYS A 88 6.47 19.94 25.94
CA CYS A 88 6.99 18.59 25.76
C CYS A 88 5.86 17.56 25.61
N ALA A 89 4.88 17.58 26.52
CA ALA A 89 3.77 16.64 26.50
C ALA A 89 2.93 16.77 25.20
N VAL A 90 2.65 17.99 24.77
CA VAL A 90 1.86 18.26 23.55
C VAL A 90 2.62 17.84 22.30
N LEU A 91 3.90 18.17 22.17
CA LEU A 91 4.70 17.84 21.00
C LEU A 91 4.89 16.33 20.87
N VAL A 92 5.39 15.66 21.91
CA VAL A 92 5.60 14.20 21.87
C VAL A 92 4.27 13.48 21.71
N GLY A 93 3.20 13.93 22.36
CA GLY A 93 1.86 13.36 22.21
C GLY A 93 1.34 13.46 20.78
N PHE A 94 1.53 14.60 20.12
CA PHE A 94 1.16 14.80 18.73
C PHE A 94 1.96 13.91 17.78
N GLU A 95 3.28 13.85 17.95
CA GLU A 95 4.17 13.02 17.13
C GLU A 95 3.84 11.52 17.26
N CYS A 96 3.60 11.04 18.48
CA CYS A 96 3.16 9.69 18.75
C CYS A 96 1.77 9.40 18.11
N LEU A 97 0.85 10.35 18.19
CA LEU A 97 -0.48 10.21 17.57
C LEU A 97 -0.38 10.09 16.06
N VAL A 98 0.43 10.92 15.40
CA VAL A 98 0.68 10.86 13.97
C VAL A 98 1.27 9.51 13.59
N ALA A 99 2.24 9.01 14.34
CA ALA A 99 2.87 7.70 14.08
C ALA A 99 1.85 6.55 14.20
N VAL A 100 1.01 6.54 15.25
CA VAL A 100 0.00 5.50 15.47
C VAL A 100 -1.09 5.55 14.40
N ILE A 101 -1.64 6.74 14.09
CA ILE A 101 -2.66 6.88 13.04
C ILE A 101 -2.10 6.43 11.69
N SER A 102 -0.89 6.84 11.34
CA SER A 102 -0.23 6.44 10.10
C SER A 102 -0.04 4.92 10.02
N LEU A 103 0.39 4.29 11.12
CA LEU A 103 0.52 2.83 11.20
C LEU A 103 -0.83 2.12 11.00
N LEU A 104 -1.90 2.63 11.61
CA LEU A 104 -3.25 2.06 11.46
C LEU A 104 -3.76 2.20 10.01
N VAL A 105 -3.57 3.35 9.39
CA VAL A 105 -3.96 3.57 7.99
C VAL A 105 -3.17 2.66 7.04
N ILE A 106 -1.86 2.51 7.24
CA ILE A 106 -1.02 1.62 6.42
C ILE A 106 -1.42 0.16 6.65
N GLY A 107 -1.62 -0.24 7.90
CA GLY A 107 -1.89 -1.63 8.27
C GLY A 107 -3.26 -2.14 7.86
N PHE A 108 -4.28 -1.32 8.03
CA PHE A 108 -5.69 -1.73 7.91
C PHE A 108 -6.46 -0.97 6.82
N GLY A 109 -5.93 0.15 6.31
CA GLY A 109 -6.54 0.90 5.21
C GLY A 109 -6.44 0.15 3.88
N ASP A 110 -7.33 0.51 2.94
CA ASP A 110 -7.28 0.02 1.56
C ASP A 110 -6.30 0.89 0.75
N PRO A 111 -5.15 0.37 0.29
CA PRO A 111 -4.20 1.13 -0.52
C PRO A 111 -4.75 1.51 -1.91
N GLY A 112 -5.86 0.92 -2.32
CA GLY A 112 -6.45 1.10 -3.65
C GLY A 112 -6.58 -0.22 -4.42
N VAL A 113 -6.91 -1.29 -3.72
CA VAL A 113 -7.09 -2.62 -4.34
C VAL A 113 -8.19 -2.58 -5.38
N VAL A 114 -7.90 -3.13 -6.58
CA VAL A 114 -8.89 -3.34 -7.62
C VAL A 114 -9.78 -4.51 -7.21
N LYS A 115 -11.02 -4.19 -6.82
CA LYS A 115 -12.00 -5.21 -6.39
C LYS A 115 -12.65 -5.85 -7.61
N ARG A 116 -13.05 -7.12 -7.49
CA ARG A 116 -13.91 -7.79 -8.46
C ARG A 116 -15.31 -7.19 -8.38
N THR A 117 -15.73 -6.54 -9.44
CA THR A 117 -17.07 -6.02 -9.67
C THR A 117 -17.49 -6.39 -11.10
N PRO A 118 -18.77 -6.40 -11.44
CA PRO A 118 -19.19 -6.68 -12.80
C PRO A 118 -18.45 -5.82 -13.85
N SER A 119 -18.16 -4.55 -13.54
CA SER A 119 -17.44 -3.63 -14.41
C SER A 119 -15.93 -3.88 -14.51
N THR A 120 -15.31 -4.50 -13.49
CA THR A 120 -13.88 -4.84 -13.52
C THR A 120 -13.63 -6.27 -13.99
N ILE A 121 -14.63 -7.13 -13.99
CA ILE A 121 -14.52 -8.50 -14.48
C ILE A 121 -14.77 -8.54 -15.96
N ASN A 122 -15.83 -7.88 -16.43
CA ASN A 122 -16.32 -8.00 -17.81
C ASN A 122 -15.80 -6.89 -18.74
N PRO A 123 -15.66 -7.25 -20.03
CA PRO A 123 -15.77 -8.59 -20.60
C PRO A 123 -14.57 -9.45 -20.22
N ILE A 124 -14.80 -10.73 -20.01
CA ILE A 124 -13.72 -11.70 -19.77
C ILE A 124 -13.02 -11.97 -21.10
N PRO A 125 -11.68 -11.92 -21.19
CA PRO A 125 -10.96 -12.30 -22.41
C PRO A 125 -11.30 -13.74 -22.85
N LYS A 126 -11.42 -13.95 -24.16
CA LYS A 126 -11.89 -15.19 -24.77
C LYS A 126 -11.14 -16.42 -24.24
N ASP A 127 -9.81 -16.38 -24.24
CA ASP A 127 -8.99 -17.50 -23.78
C ASP A 127 -9.21 -17.84 -22.30
N VAL A 128 -9.44 -16.80 -21.46
CA VAL A 128 -9.76 -16.97 -20.04
C VAL A 128 -11.13 -17.62 -19.88
N ALA A 129 -12.12 -17.14 -20.63
CA ALA A 129 -13.48 -17.68 -20.59
C ALA A 129 -13.53 -19.14 -21.04
N GLU A 130 -12.81 -19.50 -22.11
CA GLU A 130 -12.73 -20.87 -22.63
C GLU A 130 -12.15 -21.83 -21.59
N ARG A 131 -11.01 -21.48 -20.96
CA ARG A 131 -10.40 -22.30 -19.90
C ARG A 131 -11.32 -22.46 -18.69
N LEU A 132 -11.95 -21.37 -18.25
CA LEU A 132 -12.89 -21.43 -17.13
C LEU A 132 -14.09 -22.34 -17.44
N ARG A 133 -14.63 -22.32 -18.68
CA ARG A 133 -15.71 -23.22 -19.12
C ARG A 133 -15.26 -24.67 -19.17
N ALA A 134 -14.00 -24.91 -19.55
CA ALA A 134 -13.41 -26.24 -19.56
C ALA A 134 -13.04 -26.74 -18.15
N GLY A 135 -13.16 -25.91 -17.10
CA GLY A 135 -12.71 -26.23 -15.75
C GLY A 135 -11.19 -26.29 -15.60
N GLU A 136 -10.47 -25.67 -16.53
CA GLU A 136 -9.02 -25.64 -16.54
C GLU A 136 -8.46 -24.48 -15.69
N GLY A 137 -7.22 -24.64 -15.22
CA GLY A 137 -6.48 -23.59 -14.55
C GLY A 137 -6.05 -22.46 -15.51
N LEU A 138 -5.81 -21.29 -14.95
CA LEU A 138 -5.37 -20.12 -15.72
C LEU A 138 -3.83 -19.96 -15.76
N GLU A 139 -3.10 -20.95 -15.27
CA GLU A 139 -1.64 -20.96 -15.25
C GLU A 139 -1.08 -20.91 -16.68
N GLY A 140 -0.04 -20.10 -16.86
CA GLY A 140 0.61 -19.93 -18.17
C GLY A 140 -0.05 -18.92 -19.10
N LEU A 141 -1.27 -18.43 -18.81
CA LEU A 141 -1.85 -17.33 -19.55
C LEU A 141 -1.16 -16.00 -19.20
N GLN A 142 -0.88 -15.22 -20.24
CA GLN A 142 -0.38 -13.86 -20.11
C GLN A 142 -1.55 -12.88 -19.81
N ASN A 143 -1.21 -11.72 -19.23
CA ASN A 143 -2.18 -10.64 -19.08
C ASN A 143 -2.59 -10.10 -20.46
N PHE A 144 -3.87 -9.74 -20.61
CA PHE A 144 -4.38 -9.14 -21.85
C PHE A 144 -4.35 -7.63 -21.76
N VAL A 145 -4.04 -6.97 -22.85
CA VAL A 145 -3.99 -5.50 -22.94
C VAL A 145 -5.07 -5.01 -23.88
N ASP A 146 -5.86 -4.04 -23.44
CA ASP A 146 -6.86 -3.34 -24.22
C ASP A 146 -6.65 -1.83 -24.09
N GLU A 147 -6.77 -1.09 -25.18
CA GLU A 147 -6.49 0.36 -25.18
C GLU A 147 -7.46 1.14 -24.32
N SER A 148 -8.72 0.77 -24.33
CA SER A 148 -9.79 1.45 -23.62
C SER A 148 -9.95 1.01 -22.16
N ARG A 149 -9.65 -0.26 -21.85
CA ARG A 149 -9.89 -0.89 -20.53
C ARG A 149 -8.64 -1.01 -19.67
N GLY A 150 -7.47 -1.00 -20.29
CA GLY A 150 -6.19 -1.19 -19.63
C GLY A 150 -5.68 -2.63 -19.71
N VAL A 151 -5.39 -3.26 -18.57
CA VAL A 151 -4.80 -4.60 -18.51
C VAL A 151 -5.72 -5.56 -17.75
N TYR A 152 -6.08 -6.69 -18.38
CA TYR A 152 -6.74 -7.77 -17.67
C TYR A 152 -5.71 -8.61 -16.95
N CYS A 153 -5.75 -8.58 -15.63
CA CYS A 153 -4.88 -9.41 -14.80
C CYS A 153 -5.47 -10.80 -14.65
N VAL A 154 -4.87 -11.79 -15.29
CA VAL A 154 -5.31 -13.20 -15.26
C VAL A 154 -5.29 -13.76 -13.83
N LYS A 155 -4.28 -13.41 -13.02
CA LYS A 155 -4.17 -13.85 -11.61
C LYS A 155 -5.31 -13.34 -10.71
N CYS A 156 -5.85 -12.16 -11.03
CA CYS A 156 -6.95 -11.56 -10.27
C CYS A 156 -8.30 -11.67 -10.97
N CYS A 157 -8.34 -12.02 -12.25
CA CYS A 157 -9.51 -12.00 -13.13
C CYS A 157 -10.23 -10.63 -13.09
N VAL A 158 -9.46 -9.55 -13.30
CA VAL A 158 -9.98 -8.18 -13.32
C VAL A 158 -9.27 -7.32 -14.35
N TRP A 159 -10.01 -6.44 -14.98
CA TRP A 159 -9.48 -5.29 -15.70
C TRP A 159 -8.94 -4.26 -14.70
N ARG A 160 -7.73 -3.83 -14.90
CA ARG A 160 -7.08 -2.80 -14.09
C ARG A 160 -6.53 -1.69 -14.98
N PRO A 161 -6.52 -0.43 -14.52
CA PRO A 161 -5.84 0.64 -15.24
C PRO A 161 -4.38 0.27 -15.52
N ARG A 162 -3.78 0.81 -16.59
CA ARG A 162 -2.39 0.50 -16.97
C ARG A 162 -1.38 0.79 -15.86
N HIS A 163 -1.62 1.84 -15.07
CA HIS A 163 -0.79 2.22 -13.91
C HIS A 163 -1.04 1.39 -12.63
N ALA A 164 -2.00 0.46 -12.66
CA ALA A 164 -2.19 -0.48 -11.56
C ALA A 164 -1.27 -1.69 -11.72
N VAL A 165 -0.67 -2.15 -10.63
CA VAL A 165 0.27 -3.28 -10.60
C VAL A 165 -0.30 -4.44 -9.80
N HIS A 166 -0.02 -5.68 -10.23
CA HIS A 166 -0.31 -6.87 -9.44
C HIS A 166 0.83 -7.12 -8.43
N CYS A 167 0.55 -6.92 -7.16
CA CYS A 167 1.50 -7.26 -6.11
C CYS A 167 1.51 -8.77 -5.85
N THR A 168 2.64 -9.41 -6.03
CA THR A 168 2.82 -10.86 -5.84
C THR A 168 2.68 -11.27 -4.37
N THR A 169 3.16 -10.44 -3.43
CA THR A 169 3.04 -10.68 -1.98
C THR A 169 1.60 -10.52 -1.49
N CYS A 170 0.92 -9.44 -1.87
CA CYS A 170 -0.48 -9.21 -1.50
C CYS A 170 -1.45 -10.05 -2.35
N ARG A 171 -1.00 -10.56 -3.51
CA ARG A 171 -1.79 -11.29 -4.50
C ARG A 171 -3.04 -10.53 -4.93
N ARG A 172 -2.89 -9.21 -5.11
CA ARG A 172 -3.96 -8.27 -5.52
C ARG A 172 -3.39 -7.21 -6.46
N CYS A 173 -4.22 -6.74 -7.37
CA CYS A 173 -3.93 -5.54 -8.14
C CYS A 173 -4.20 -4.30 -7.31
N CYS A 174 -3.29 -3.34 -7.33
CA CYS A 174 -3.40 -2.08 -6.61
C CYS A 174 -3.25 -0.92 -7.59
N ARG A 175 -4.17 0.05 -7.52
CA ARG A 175 -4.12 1.29 -8.31
C ARG A 175 -3.07 2.22 -7.74
N ASP A 176 -2.43 2.99 -8.64
CA ASP A 176 -1.41 3.97 -8.23
C ASP A 176 -0.37 3.37 -7.27
N HIS A 177 0.02 2.13 -7.56
CA HIS A 177 0.93 1.35 -6.75
C HIS A 177 2.35 1.93 -6.82
N ASP A 178 2.94 2.20 -5.66
CA ASP A 178 4.33 2.64 -5.56
C ASP A 178 5.24 1.42 -5.35
N HIS A 179 5.10 0.75 -4.20
CA HIS A 179 5.83 -0.48 -3.90
C HIS A 179 5.10 -1.35 -2.87
N HIS A 180 5.56 -2.59 -2.69
CA HIS A 180 5.25 -3.40 -1.52
C HIS A 180 6.31 -3.16 -0.45
N CYS A 181 5.90 -2.57 0.67
CA CYS A 181 6.83 -2.30 1.75
C CYS A 181 6.97 -3.52 2.67
N GLY A 182 8.13 -4.20 2.61
CA GLY A 182 8.43 -5.36 3.45
C GLY A 182 8.49 -5.03 4.95
N PHE A 183 8.74 -3.78 5.33
CA PHE A 183 8.71 -3.37 6.73
C PHE A 183 7.28 -3.30 7.30
N TYR A 184 6.31 -2.80 6.51
CA TYR A 184 4.92 -2.74 6.93
C TYR A 184 4.07 -3.93 6.44
N GLY A 185 4.63 -4.80 5.60
CA GLY A 185 3.90 -5.93 5.01
C GLY A 185 2.66 -5.51 4.21
N ARG A 186 2.70 -4.33 3.58
CA ARG A 186 1.57 -3.73 2.86
C ARG A 186 2.01 -3.04 1.59
N CYS A 187 1.12 -2.98 0.60
CA CYS A 187 1.31 -2.13 -0.55
C CYS A 187 1.21 -0.66 -0.15
N ILE A 188 2.17 0.12 -0.59
CA ILE A 188 2.14 1.58 -0.54
C ILE A 188 1.64 2.06 -1.90
N ALA A 189 0.65 2.93 -1.87
CA ALA A 189 -0.02 3.48 -3.04
C ALA A 189 -0.60 4.85 -2.70
N LYS A 190 -1.15 5.54 -3.69
CA LYS A 190 -1.65 6.93 -3.55
C LYS A 190 -2.53 7.16 -2.32
N LYS A 191 -3.34 6.17 -1.90
CA LYS A 191 -4.27 6.34 -0.77
C LYS A 191 -3.61 6.33 0.61
N ASN A 192 -2.43 5.72 0.75
CA ASN A 192 -1.73 5.62 2.04
C ASN A 192 -0.29 6.16 2.01
N ILE A 193 0.15 6.69 0.88
CA ILE A 193 1.52 7.20 0.71
C ILE A 193 1.83 8.38 1.64
N THR A 194 0.85 9.24 1.91
CA THR A 194 1.02 10.35 2.86
C THR A 194 1.31 9.84 4.26
N CYS A 195 0.59 8.81 4.72
CA CYS A 195 0.84 8.18 6.01
C CYS A 195 2.20 7.47 6.04
N PHE A 196 2.59 6.86 4.92
CA PHE A 196 3.91 6.24 4.79
C PHE A 196 5.04 7.26 4.96
N PHE A 197 4.92 8.44 4.32
CA PHE A 197 5.90 9.52 4.49
C PHE A 197 5.79 10.25 5.83
N ALA A 198 4.65 10.20 6.51
CA ALA A 198 4.47 10.85 7.81
C ALA A 198 5.07 10.04 8.97
N VAL A 199 5.00 8.71 8.93
CA VAL A 199 5.40 7.85 10.07
C VAL A 199 6.90 7.94 10.37
N GLY A 200 7.76 8.02 9.37
CA GLY A 200 9.21 8.15 9.55
C GLY A 200 9.60 9.49 10.19
N PRO A 201 9.28 10.64 9.57
CA PRO A 201 9.56 11.95 10.16
C PRO A 201 8.94 12.13 11.55
N ALA A 202 7.72 11.64 11.81
CA ALA A 202 7.11 11.74 13.14
C ALA A 202 7.94 10.97 14.20
N GLY A 203 8.44 9.79 13.85
CA GLY A 203 9.33 9.03 14.75
C GLY A 203 10.65 9.74 15.03
N TRP A 204 11.29 10.33 13.99
CA TRP A 204 12.51 11.11 14.17
C TRP A 204 12.27 12.39 14.98
N ALA A 205 11.17 13.10 14.72
CA ALA A 205 10.79 14.29 15.47
C ALA A 205 10.62 13.95 16.95
N ALA A 206 9.93 12.86 17.30
CA ALA A 206 9.74 12.43 18.67
C ALA A 206 11.09 12.16 19.39
N ILE A 207 12.04 11.54 18.71
CA ILE A 207 13.39 11.32 19.25
C ILE A 207 14.09 12.65 19.51
N VAL A 208 14.08 13.56 18.53
CA VAL A 208 14.71 14.90 18.66
C VAL A 208 14.06 15.68 19.78
N THR A 209 12.74 15.72 19.84
CA THR A 209 11.96 16.38 20.90
C THR A 209 12.35 15.84 22.27
N CYS A 210 12.40 14.51 22.44
CA CYS A 210 12.82 13.89 23.69
C CYS A 210 14.24 14.27 24.09
N ILE A 211 15.20 14.27 23.14
CA ILE A 211 16.61 14.66 23.41
C ILE A 211 16.69 16.11 23.84
N VAL A 212 16.03 17.03 23.13
CA VAL A 212 16.04 18.46 23.45
C VAL A 212 15.48 18.73 24.84
N PHE A 213 14.30 18.17 25.15
CA PHE A 213 13.69 18.39 26.46
C PHE A 213 14.45 17.72 27.60
N ALA A 214 15.07 16.55 27.36
CA ALA A 214 15.95 15.91 28.33
C ALA A 214 17.19 16.77 28.62
N ALA A 215 17.82 17.33 27.59
CA ALA A 215 18.96 18.23 27.75
C ALA A 215 18.59 19.50 28.52
N LEU A 216 17.44 20.11 28.21
CA LEU A 216 16.94 21.28 28.92
C LEU A 216 16.58 20.97 30.38
N ALA A 217 16.05 19.76 30.66
CA ALA A 217 15.72 19.36 32.02
C ALA A 217 16.96 19.20 32.91
N LEU A 218 18.09 18.80 32.32
CA LEU A 218 19.37 18.60 33.00
C LEU A 218 20.26 19.85 33.03
N ALA A 219 19.93 20.85 32.21
CA ALA A 219 20.71 22.10 32.18
C ALA A 219 20.65 22.84 33.52
N PRO A 220 21.78 23.41 34.00
CA PRO A 220 21.77 24.22 35.20
C PRO A 220 20.87 25.46 34.98
N PRO A 221 20.18 25.97 36.03
CA PRO A 221 19.34 27.16 35.90
C PRO A 221 20.19 28.33 35.45
N ILE A 222 19.73 29.05 34.44
CA ILE A 222 20.37 30.28 33.98
C ILE A 222 20.23 31.30 35.10
N ARG A 223 21.38 31.72 35.68
CA ARG A 223 21.46 32.74 36.73
C ARG A 223 21.23 34.10 36.16
#